data_7620b6f2c95b2b666e48427c42bafb1b
#
_entry.id   7620b6f2c95b2b666e48427c42bafb1b
#
_cell.length_a   1.000
_cell.length_b   1.000
_cell.length_c   1.000
_cell.angle_alpha   90.00
_cell.angle_beta   90.00
_cell.angle_gamma   90.00
#
_symmetry.space_group_name_H-M   'P 1'
#
loop_
_entity.id
_entity.type
_entity.pdbx_description
1 polymer ?
#
loop_
_entity_poly.entity_id
_entity_poly.type
_entity_poly.pdbx_seq_one_letter_code
_entity_poly.pdbx_strand_id
1 'polypeptide(L)'
;MSRFLKFALLASAMASPLAAEPLGLGRAATPEEIALWDIDVRPDGLGLPAGSGDVMTGDKIYTEKCSACHGVFGEGTGRWPVLAGGQGSLSDARPVKTIGSYWPYLSTVYDYVNRAMPFGNAQSLTHDEVYAITAYLLYLNDEVDEDFVLSSDNFAEARLPNEEAFKPDDRAELELVAFKEEPCMTDCKPSVETTMRAAVLDVTPEETAAKAAAKAEEAQAAEPTPEAPTAEAPAVEVAEVPAADPALIKAGEKVFRKCKSCHQIGAKAKNRVGPVLNGIV
;
A
#
# COMPACT_ATOMS: atom_id res chain seq x y z
N MET A 1 -41.15 32.26 49.17
CA MET A 1 -40.14 31.70 48.25
C MET A 1 -38.77 31.78 48.90
N SER A 2 -38.15 30.62 49.17
CA SER A 2 -36.91 30.52 49.93
C SER A 2 -35.76 31.19 49.15
N ARG A 3 -34.82 31.86 49.86
CA ARG A 3 -33.63 32.48 49.29
C ARG A 3 -32.79 31.47 48.48
N PHE A 4 -32.84 30.21 48.87
CA PHE A 4 -32.18 29.10 48.16
C PHE A 4 -32.75 28.85 46.75
N LEU A 5 -34.07 29.00 46.56
CA LEU A 5 -34.70 28.82 45.26
C LEU A 5 -34.29 29.91 44.24
N LYS A 6 -34.06 31.14 44.74
CA LYS A 6 -33.57 32.25 43.90
C LYS A 6 -32.12 32.06 43.48
N PHE A 7 -31.27 31.53 44.35
CA PHE A 7 -29.87 31.22 44.00
C PHE A 7 -29.77 30.03 43.03
N ALA A 8 -30.60 28.99 43.16
CA ALA A 8 -30.65 27.88 42.24
C ALA A 8 -31.09 28.31 40.82
N LEU A 9 -32.08 29.22 40.72
CA LEU A 9 -32.53 29.75 39.44
C LEU A 9 -31.47 30.68 38.78
N LEU A 10 -30.69 31.44 39.56
CA LEU A 10 -29.60 32.26 39.02
C LEU A 10 -28.42 31.39 38.54
N ALA A 11 -28.09 30.28 39.22
CA ALA A 11 -27.04 29.38 38.84
C ALA A 11 -27.39 28.61 37.55
N SER A 12 -28.66 28.26 37.34
CA SER A 12 -29.12 27.59 36.11
C SER A 12 -29.11 28.53 34.89
N ALA A 13 -29.23 29.83 35.07
CA ALA A 13 -29.19 30.80 33.97
C ALA A 13 -27.77 31.07 33.44
N MET A 14 -26.71 30.66 34.18
CA MET A 14 -25.32 30.82 33.75
C MET A 14 -24.73 29.59 33.09
N ALA A 15 -25.47 28.50 33.01
CA ALA A 15 -25.10 27.32 32.21
C ALA A 15 -25.50 27.55 30.74
N SER A 16 -24.94 28.57 30.11
CA SER A 16 -24.96 28.63 28.65
C SER A 16 -24.20 27.41 28.10
N PRO A 17 -24.78 26.66 27.15
CA PRO A 17 -23.99 25.66 26.49
C PRO A 17 -22.76 26.35 25.88
N LEU A 18 -21.57 25.96 26.28
CA LEU A 18 -20.37 26.31 25.54
C LEU A 18 -20.55 25.71 24.15
N ALA A 19 -21.14 26.47 23.24
CA ALA A 19 -21.04 26.13 21.82
C ALA A 19 -19.55 26.20 21.49
N ALA A 20 -18.96 25.07 21.22
CA ALA A 20 -17.60 25.01 20.70
C ALA A 20 -17.63 25.75 19.36
N GLU A 21 -17.23 27.00 19.34
CA GLU A 21 -17.04 27.70 18.07
C GLU A 21 -15.95 27.00 17.27
N PRO A 22 -16.15 26.86 15.95
CA PRO A 22 -15.10 26.34 15.09
C PRO A 22 -13.83 27.16 15.33
N LEU A 23 -12.72 26.48 15.57
CA LEU A 23 -11.43 27.13 15.90
C LEU A 23 -10.90 28.03 14.78
N GLY A 24 -11.55 28.04 13.60
CA GLY A 24 -11.16 28.86 12.45
C GLY A 24 -9.79 28.50 11.88
N LEU A 25 -9.33 27.28 12.13
CA LEU A 25 -8.04 26.80 11.63
C LEU A 25 -8.13 26.51 10.14
N GLY A 26 -7.09 26.96 9.42
CA GLY A 26 -7.03 26.81 7.99
C GLY A 26 -7.77 27.92 7.22
N ARG A 27 -7.83 27.75 5.91
CA ARG A 27 -8.56 28.63 4.97
C ARG A 27 -9.29 27.78 3.93
N ALA A 28 -10.24 28.36 3.25
CA ALA A 28 -10.81 27.73 2.06
C ALA A 28 -9.71 27.53 0.98
N ALA A 29 -9.71 26.36 0.34
CA ALA A 29 -8.84 26.11 -0.81
C ALA A 29 -9.22 27.04 -1.96
N THR A 30 -8.23 27.53 -2.72
CA THR A 30 -8.50 28.30 -3.92
C THR A 30 -8.91 27.37 -5.07
N PRO A 31 -9.60 27.89 -6.13
CA PRO A 31 -9.93 27.07 -7.29
C PRO A 31 -8.70 26.40 -7.93
N GLU A 32 -7.57 27.08 -7.95
CA GLU A 32 -6.32 26.56 -8.50
C GLU A 32 -5.77 25.40 -7.64
N GLU A 33 -5.87 25.50 -6.32
CA GLU A 33 -5.49 24.40 -5.42
C GLU A 33 -6.42 23.20 -5.59
N ILE A 34 -7.72 23.44 -5.75
CA ILE A 34 -8.70 22.37 -6.00
C ILE A 34 -8.37 21.68 -7.32
N ALA A 35 -8.10 22.44 -8.41
CA ALA A 35 -7.80 21.90 -9.72
C ALA A 35 -6.55 20.97 -9.73
N LEU A 36 -5.58 21.18 -8.84
CA LEU A 36 -4.42 20.29 -8.71
C LEU A 36 -4.80 18.89 -8.15
N TRP A 37 -5.91 18.78 -7.45
CA TRP A 37 -6.39 17.53 -6.86
C TRP A 37 -7.55 16.91 -7.62
N ASP A 38 -8.27 17.72 -8.40
CA ASP A 38 -9.42 17.30 -9.21
C ASP A 38 -8.95 16.74 -10.56
N ILE A 39 -8.26 15.59 -10.48
CA ILE A 39 -7.74 14.83 -11.62
C ILE A 39 -8.43 13.48 -11.78
N ASP A 40 -9.58 13.30 -11.13
CA ASP A 40 -10.33 12.05 -11.15
C ASP A 40 -10.92 11.75 -12.51
N VAL A 41 -10.80 10.48 -12.92
CA VAL A 41 -11.41 9.99 -14.16
C VAL A 41 -12.52 9.00 -13.81
N ARG A 42 -13.74 9.31 -14.23
CA ARG A 42 -14.93 8.50 -13.95
C ARG A 42 -15.20 7.46 -15.03
N PRO A 43 -15.96 6.38 -14.73
CA PRO A 43 -16.33 5.36 -15.72
C PRO A 43 -17.11 5.91 -16.92
N ASP A 44 -17.85 7.00 -16.75
CA ASP A 44 -18.59 7.69 -17.80
C ASP A 44 -17.72 8.62 -18.66
N GLY A 45 -16.41 8.67 -18.43
CA GLY A 45 -15.46 9.51 -19.13
C GLY A 45 -15.37 10.94 -18.60
N LEU A 46 -16.14 11.31 -17.56
CA LEU A 46 -16.00 12.63 -16.95
C LEU A 46 -14.62 12.75 -16.29
N GLY A 47 -13.95 13.89 -16.52
CA GLY A 47 -12.61 14.15 -16.00
C GLY A 47 -11.48 13.68 -16.93
N LEU A 48 -11.76 12.98 -18.03
CA LEU A 48 -10.73 12.61 -19.00
C LEU A 48 -10.14 13.86 -19.65
N PRO A 49 -8.82 14.04 -19.61
CA PRO A 49 -8.17 15.08 -20.39
C PRO A 49 -8.19 14.72 -21.89
N ALA A 50 -8.20 15.71 -22.74
CA ALA A 50 -8.02 15.50 -24.17
C ALA A 50 -6.66 14.85 -24.45
N GLY A 51 -6.64 13.84 -25.33
CA GLY A 51 -5.42 13.13 -25.70
C GLY A 51 -5.71 11.80 -26.39
N SER A 52 -4.63 11.16 -26.87
CA SER A 52 -4.71 9.84 -27.50
C SER A 52 -3.35 9.16 -27.46
N GLY A 53 -3.34 7.80 -27.54
CA GLY A 53 -2.14 7.02 -27.63
C GLY A 53 -2.40 5.62 -28.21
N ASP A 54 -1.46 5.14 -29.01
CA ASP A 54 -1.53 3.81 -29.62
C ASP A 54 -0.72 2.77 -28.83
N VAL A 55 -1.01 1.49 -29.08
CA VAL A 55 -0.35 0.34 -28.43
C VAL A 55 1.17 0.36 -28.64
N MET A 56 1.65 0.67 -29.86
CA MET A 56 3.08 0.65 -30.19
C MET A 56 3.87 1.74 -29.47
N THR A 57 3.28 2.92 -29.30
CA THR A 57 3.83 4.00 -28.51
C THR A 57 3.81 3.62 -27.04
N GLY A 58 2.74 3.00 -26.56
CA GLY A 58 2.60 2.48 -25.20
C GLY A 58 3.65 1.44 -24.85
N ASP A 59 3.94 0.49 -25.74
CA ASP A 59 5.01 -0.52 -25.56
C ASP A 59 6.37 0.14 -25.32
N LYS A 60 6.73 1.13 -26.13
CA LYS A 60 8.01 1.85 -26.00
C LYS A 60 8.12 2.53 -24.63
N ILE A 61 7.09 3.27 -24.24
CA ILE A 61 7.05 4.00 -22.96
C ILE A 61 7.05 3.01 -21.79
N TYR A 62 6.26 1.93 -21.89
CA TYR A 62 6.19 0.87 -20.89
C TYR A 62 7.56 0.20 -20.70
N THR A 63 8.22 -0.16 -21.78
CA THR A 63 9.56 -0.76 -21.74
C THR A 63 10.56 0.16 -21.05
N GLU A 64 10.49 1.47 -21.28
CA GLU A 64 11.40 2.45 -20.68
C GLU A 64 11.10 2.72 -19.20
N LYS A 65 9.80 2.89 -18.84
CA LYS A 65 9.41 3.46 -17.55
C LYS A 65 8.78 2.45 -16.58
N CYS A 66 8.27 1.29 -17.04
CA CYS A 66 7.45 0.37 -16.26
C CYS A 66 8.04 -1.03 -16.15
N SER A 67 8.69 -1.55 -17.20
CA SER A 67 9.13 -2.94 -17.31
C SER A 67 10.13 -3.36 -16.23
N ALA A 68 10.94 -2.43 -15.72
CA ALA A 68 11.92 -2.71 -14.66
C ALA A 68 11.26 -3.24 -13.36
N CYS A 69 10.01 -2.85 -13.11
CA CYS A 69 9.23 -3.32 -11.96
C CYS A 69 8.18 -4.36 -12.38
N HIS A 70 7.43 -4.09 -13.44
CA HIS A 70 6.29 -4.92 -13.81
C HIS A 70 6.60 -6.07 -14.77
N GLY A 71 7.87 -6.21 -15.19
CA GLY A 71 8.28 -7.18 -16.23
C GLY A 71 7.99 -6.68 -17.63
N VAL A 72 8.60 -7.33 -18.64
CA VAL A 72 8.48 -6.92 -20.05
C VAL A 72 7.08 -7.17 -20.59
N PHE A 73 6.41 -8.22 -20.10
CA PHE A 73 5.06 -8.63 -20.50
C PHE A 73 4.03 -8.42 -19.39
N GLY A 74 4.33 -7.58 -18.40
CA GLY A 74 3.41 -7.34 -17.28
C GLY A 74 3.34 -8.49 -16.27
N GLU A 75 4.30 -9.40 -16.28
CA GLU A 75 4.35 -10.59 -15.42
C GLU A 75 4.72 -10.27 -13.96
N GLY A 76 5.14 -9.05 -13.69
CA GLY A 76 5.60 -8.62 -12.36
C GLY A 76 7.03 -9.07 -12.06
N THR A 77 7.69 -8.38 -11.13
CA THR A 77 9.05 -8.73 -10.70
C THR A 77 9.18 -8.62 -9.18
N GLY A 78 9.47 -9.73 -8.52
CA GLY A 78 9.62 -9.77 -7.06
C GLY A 78 8.33 -9.36 -6.34
N ARG A 79 8.34 -8.21 -5.64
CA ARG A 79 7.17 -7.68 -4.93
C ARG A 79 6.20 -6.86 -5.81
N TRP A 80 6.61 -6.54 -7.03
CA TRP A 80 5.83 -5.68 -7.90
C TRP A 80 4.70 -6.46 -8.57
N PRO A 81 3.50 -5.89 -8.66
CA PRO A 81 2.33 -6.64 -9.10
C PRO A 81 2.39 -7.00 -10.58
N VAL A 82 1.75 -8.12 -10.88
CA VAL A 82 1.41 -8.56 -12.23
C VAL A 82 0.37 -7.61 -12.81
N LEU A 83 0.51 -7.23 -14.07
CA LEU A 83 -0.40 -6.35 -14.80
C LEU A 83 -1.15 -7.06 -15.93
N ALA A 84 -0.68 -8.23 -16.35
CA ALA A 84 -1.27 -9.00 -17.46
C ALA A 84 -1.61 -10.42 -17.05
N GLY A 85 -2.62 -11.02 -17.70
CA GLY A 85 -3.09 -12.37 -17.47
C GLY A 85 -4.12 -12.49 -16.34
N GLY A 86 -4.32 -13.71 -15.86
CA GLY A 86 -5.27 -14.00 -14.78
C GLY A 86 -6.71 -14.25 -15.26
N GLN A 87 -6.94 -14.32 -16.57
CA GLN A 87 -8.24 -14.67 -17.13
C GLN A 87 -8.70 -16.04 -16.59
N GLY A 88 -9.93 -16.10 -16.10
CA GLY A 88 -10.53 -17.30 -15.52
C GLY A 88 -10.05 -17.67 -14.11
N SER A 89 -9.08 -16.94 -13.53
CA SER A 89 -8.50 -17.28 -12.22
C SER A 89 -9.31 -16.81 -11.01
N LEU A 90 -10.39 -16.05 -11.18
CA LEU A 90 -11.09 -15.41 -10.07
C LEU A 90 -11.73 -16.39 -9.09
N SER A 91 -12.00 -17.64 -9.50
CA SER A 91 -12.48 -18.73 -8.64
C SER A 91 -11.36 -19.52 -7.95
N ASP A 92 -10.11 -19.26 -8.25
CA ASP A 92 -8.97 -19.96 -7.67
C ASP A 92 -8.74 -19.54 -6.22
N ALA A 93 -8.05 -20.39 -5.45
CA ALA A 93 -7.66 -20.06 -4.07
C ALA A 93 -6.75 -18.82 -4.00
N ARG A 94 -6.00 -18.53 -5.07
CA ARG A 94 -5.14 -17.35 -5.23
C ARG A 94 -5.35 -16.72 -6.61
N PRO A 95 -6.39 -15.93 -6.81
CA PRO A 95 -6.68 -15.33 -8.10
C PRO A 95 -5.62 -14.30 -8.49
N VAL A 96 -5.28 -14.27 -9.77
CA VAL A 96 -4.43 -13.23 -10.36
C VAL A 96 -5.30 -12.07 -10.81
N LYS A 97 -5.23 -10.95 -10.12
CA LYS A 97 -6.13 -9.80 -10.28
C LYS A 97 -5.47 -8.71 -11.14
N THR A 98 -5.80 -8.71 -12.43
CA THR A 98 -5.32 -7.73 -13.42
C THR A 98 -6.48 -7.00 -14.08
N ILE A 99 -6.20 -6.14 -15.04
CA ILE A 99 -7.21 -5.48 -15.86
C ILE A 99 -7.95 -6.47 -16.77
N GLY A 100 -7.30 -7.57 -17.19
CA GLY A 100 -7.90 -8.64 -18.00
C GLY A 100 -8.66 -9.69 -17.17
N SER A 101 -8.74 -9.55 -15.83
CA SER A 101 -9.41 -10.55 -15.01
C SER A 101 -10.35 -9.96 -13.95
N TYR A 102 -9.92 -8.93 -13.22
CA TYR A 102 -10.62 -8.46 -12.02
C TYR A 102 -11.12 -7.02 -12.12
N TRP A 103 -10.34 -6.11 -12.67
CA TRP A 103 -10.64 -4.67 -12.63
C TRP A 103 -11.94 -4.37 -13.40
N PRO A 104 -12.85 -3.53 -12.83
CA PRO A 104 -14.13 -3.28 -13.47
C PRO A 104 -14.07 -2.21 -14.54
N TYR A 105 -13.29 -1.14 -14.35
CA TYR A 105 -13.36 0.05 -15.18
C TYR A 105 -12.01 0.47 -15.72
N LEU A 106 -11.96 0.80 -17.01
CA LEU A 106 -10.77 1.35 -17.64
C LEU A 106 -10.37 2.71 -17.05
N SER A 107 -11.34 3.49 -16.60
CA SER A 107 -11.10 4.77 -15.92
C SER A 107 -10.20 4.61 -14.69
N THR A 108 -10.37 3.53 -13.94
CA THR A 108 -9.51 3.22 -12.78
C THR A 108 -8.07 2.93 -13.21
N VAL A 109 -7.88 2.27 -14.34
CA VAL A 109 -6.53 2.00 -14.91
C VAL A 109 -5.86 3.31 -15.30
N TYR A 110 -6.56 4.12 -16.09
CA TYR A 110 -6.07 5.42 -16.54
C TYR A 110 -5.71 6.32 -15.35
N ASP A 111 -6.64 6.47 -14.41
CA ASP A 111 -6.46 7.32 -13.23
C ASP A 111 -5.26 6.85 -12.38
N TYR A 112 -5.12 5.54 -12.18
CA TYR A 112 -4.02 5.00 -11.41
C TYR A 112 -2.66 5.25 -12.08
N VAL A 113 -2.56 5.05 -13.40
CA VAL A 113 -1.34 5.35 -14.16
C VAL A 113 -1.02 6.83 -14.09
N ASN A 114 -1.99 7.70 -14.35
CA ASN A 114 -1.82 9.16 -14.32
C ASN A 114 -1.42 9.66 -12.93
N ARG A 115 -2.10 9.19 -11.89
CA ARG A 115 -1.98 9.70 -10.51
C ARG A 115 -0.76 9.16 -9.77
N ALA A 116 -0.40 7.88 -9.97
CA ALA A 116 0.51 7.16 -9.10
C ALA A 116 1.75 6.58 -9.80
N MET A 117 1.76 6.48 -11.12
CA MET A 117 2.84 5.87 -11.88
C MET A 117 3.61 6.90 -12.73
N PRO A 118 4.91 6.67 -13.01
CA PRO A 118 5.79 5.63 -12.45
C PRO A 118 6.03 5.79 -10.95
N PHE A 119 6.17 4.66 -10.23
CA PHE A 119 6.39 4.70 -8.78
C PHE A 119 7.64 5.51 -8.42
N GLY A 120 7.47 6.50 -7.54
CA GLY A 120 8.53 7.43 -7.15
C GLY A 120 8.69 8.64 -8.09
N ASN A 121 7.94 8.69 -9.21
CA ASN A 121 7.90 9.83 -10.13
C ASN A 121 6.48 10.01 -10.71
N ALA A 122 5.49 9.99 -9.83
CA ALA A 122 4.08 10.13 -10.17
C ALA A 122 3.78 11.46 -10.90
N GLN A 123 2.75 11.47 -11.76
CA GLN A 123 2.29 12.64 -12.51
C GLN A 123 3.36 13.26 -13.44
N SER A 124 4.34 12.46 -13.86
CA SER A 124 5.40 12.88 -14.79
C SER A 124 5.12 12.51 -16.25
N LEU A 125 4.04 11.77 -16.50
CA LEU A 125 3.60 11.38 -17.83
C LEU A 125 2.71 12.46 -18.42
N THR A 126 2.82 12.68 -19.72
CA THR A 126 1.82 13.46 -20.47
C THR A 126 0.52 12.66 -20.61
N HIS A 127 -0.59 13.33 -20.90
CA HIS A 127 -1.87 12.64 -21.10
C HIS A 127 -1.79 11.62 -22.23
N ASP A 128 -1.14 11.97 -23.34
CA ASP A 128 -0.94 11.05 -24.47
C ASP A 128 -0.10 9.82 -24.06
N GLU A 129 0.94 9.99 -23.24
CA GLU A 129 1.69 8.85 -22.70
C GLU A 129 0.81 7.96 -21.81
N VAL A 130 -0.09 8.53 -21.01
CA VAL A 130 -1.03 7.75 -20.17
C VAL A 130 -2.01 6.98 -21.04
N TYR A 131 -2.56 7.62 -22.11
CA TYR A 131 -3.41 6.92 -23.08
C TYR A 131 -2.66 5.76 -23.75
N ALA A 132 -1.43 6.00 -24.22
CA ALA A 132 -0.62 4.99 -24.87
C ALA A 132 -0.30 3.80 -23.95
N ILE A 133 0.13 4.06 -22.71
CA ILE A 133 0.38 3.01 -21.73
C ILE A 133 -0.92 2.23 -21.43
N THR A 134 -2.04 2.92 -21.30
CA THR A 134 -3.34 2.28 -21.03
C THR A 134 -3.75 1.38 -22.22
N ALA A 135 -3.56 1.83 -23.47
CA ALA A 135 -3.79 1.03 -24.67
C ALA A 135 -2.88 -0.23 -24.69
N TYR A 136 -1.60 -0.06 -24.34
CA TYR A 136 -0.67 -1.19 -24.28
C TYR A 136 -1.04 -2.19 -23.18
N LEU A 137 -1.49 -1.74 -22.01
CA LEU A 137 -1.98 -2.62 -20.96
C LEU A 137 -3.23 -3.41 -21.37
N LEU A 138 -4.13 -2.82 -22.16
CA LEU A 138 -5.25 -3.55 -22.77
C LEU A 138 -4.74 -4.63 -23.73
N TYR A 139 -3.81 -4.28 -24.61
CA TYR A 139 -3.17 -5.23 -25.53
C TYR A 139 -2.48 -6.39 -24.82
N LEU A 140 -1.71 -6.12 -23.75
CA LEU A 140 -1.06 -7.17 -22.95
C LEU A 140 -2.06 -8.15 -22.29
N ASN A 141 -3.33 -7.75 -22.18
CA ASN A 141 -4.40 -8.58 -21.63
C ASN A 141 -5.34 -9.15 -22.69
N ASP A 142 -4.98 -9.07 -23.98
CA ASP A 142 -5.76 -9.56 -25.11
C ASP A 142 -7.15 -8.88 -25.26
N GLU A 143 -7.29 -7.65 -24.78
CA GLU A 143 -8.55 -6.89 -24.85
C GLU A 143 -8.67 -6.04 -26.12
N VAL A 144 -7.56 -5.75 -26.77
CA VAL A 144 -7.49 -4.98 -28.03
C VAL A 144 -6.36 -5.50 -28.91
N ASP A 145 -6.43 -5.19 -30.21
CA ASP A 145 -5.40 -5.52 -31.20
C ASP A 145 -4.24 -4.51 -31.20
N GLU A 146 -3.11 -4.84 -31.83
CA GLU A 146 -1.88 -4.06 -31.88
C GLU A 146 -2.05 -2.67 -32.54
N ASP A 147 -3.00 -2.53 -33.46
CA ASP A 147 -3.29 -1.27 -34.17
C ASP A 147 -4.28 -0.36 -33.43
N PHE A 148 -4.69 -0.76 -32.21
CA PHE A 148 -5.66 0.01 -31.43
C PHE A 148 -5.06 1.34 -30.96
N VAL A 149 -5.91 2.40 -31.07
CA VAL A 149 -5.62 3.74 -30.56
C VAL A 149 -6.69 4.10 -29.51
N LEU A 150 -6.27 4.34 -28.28
CA LEU A 150 -7.13 4.84 -27.23
C LEU A 150 -7.10 6.37 -27.21
N SER A 151 -8.27 6.98 -27.12
CA SER A 151 -8.42 8.45 -27.06
C SER A 151 -9.53 8.85 -26.09
N SER A 152 -9.61 10.14 -25.77
CA SER A 152 -10.74 10.71 -25.03
C SER A 152 -12.10 10.42 -25.70
N ASP A 153 -12.13 10.27 -27.01
CA ASP A 153 -13.38 10.12 -27.77
C ASP A 153 -13.94 8.69 -27.72
N ASN A 154 -13.06 7.66 -27.69
CA ASN A 154 -13.46 6.25 -27.68
C ASN A 154 -13.26 5.56 -26.31
N PHE A 155 -12.81 6.28 -25.32
CA PHE A 155 -12.46 5.72 -24.00
C PHE A 155 -13.62 4.97 -23.33
N ALA A 156 -14.82 5.54 -23.39
CA ALA A 156 -16.00 4.96 -22.76
C ALA A 156 -16.53 3.70 -23.50
N GLU A 157 -16.03 3.43 -24.70
CA GLU A 157 -16.38 2.23 -25.48
C GLU A 157 -15.53 1.02 -25.09
N ALA A 158 -14.33 1.24 -24.55
CA ALA A 158 -13.42 0.19 -24.11
C ALA A 158 -13.86 -0.35 -22.73
N ARG A 159 -14.43 -1.56 -22.74
CA ARG A 159 -14.97 -2.24 -21.55
C ARG A 159 -14.01 -3.30 -21.07
N LEU A 160 -13.85 -3.42 -19.76
CA LEU A 160 -13.08 -4.50 -19.16
C LEU A 160 -13.97 -5.73 -18.92
N PRO A 161 -13.39 -6.96 -19.00
CA PRO A 161 -14.19 -8.19 -18.99
C PRO A 161 -14.95 -8.43 -17.67
N ASN A 162 -14.52 -7.86 -16.58
CA ASN A 162 -15.15 -8.04 -15.26
C ASN A 162 -16.10 -6.90 -14.85
N GLU A 163 -16.39 -5.95 -15.73
CA GLU A 163 -17.23 -4.80 -15.40
C GLU A 163 -18.60 -5.19 -14.88
N GLU A 164 -19.26 -6.15 -15.55
CA GLU A 164 -20.61 -6.60 -15.18
C GLU A 164 -20.69 -7.41 -13.88
N ALA A 165 -19.55 -7.90 -13.38
CA ALA A 165 -19.51 -8.60 -12.11
C ALA A 165 -19.58 -7.65 -10.89
N PHE A 166 -19.29 -6.38 -11.09
CA PHE A 166 -19.42 -5.36 -10.05
C PHE A 166 -20.85 -4.83 -10.03
N LYS A 167 -21.50 -4.99 -8.90
CA LYS A 167 -22.89 -4.58 -8.67
C LYS A 167 -22.96 -3.46 -7.66
N PRO A 168 -23.95 -2.56 -7.76
CA PRO A 168 -24.22 -1.57 -6.72
C PRO A 168 -24.33 -2.25 -5.35
N ASP A 169 -23.75 -1.62 -4.36
CA ASP A 169 -23.79 -2.05 -2.98
C ASP A 169 -25.14 -1.68 -2.37
N ASP A 170 -25.80 -2.63 -1.72
CA ASP A 170 -27.10 -2.48 -1.09
C ASP A 170 -27.02 -2.17 0.41
N ARG A 171 -25.83 -1.82 0.92
CA ARG A 171 -25.62 -1.45 2.32
C ARG A 171 -26.56 -0.38 2.82
N ALA A 172 -26.90 0.59 1.95
CA ALA A 172 -27.79 1.69 2.33
C ALA A 172 -29.18 1.21 2.75
N GLU A 173 -29.69 0.20 2.05
CA GLU A 173 -31.02 -0.36 2.30
C GLU A 173 -31.01 -1.46 3.37
N LEU A 174 -29.97 -2.29 3.42
CA LEU A 174 -29.92 -3.45 4.28
C LEU A 174 -29.14 -3.22 5.57
N GLU A 175 -27.88 -2.80 5.45
CA GLU A 175 -26.99 -2.73 6.62
C GLU A 175 -27.17 -1.44 7.40
N LEU A 176 -27.23 -0.27 6.74
CA LEU A 176 -27.40 0.99 7.44
C LEU A 176 -28.70 1.07 8.20
N VAL A 177 -29.77 0.46 7.69
CA VAL A 177 -31.06 0.38 8.40
C VAL A 177 -30.93 -0.52 9.65
N ALA A 178 -30.22 -1.66 9.53
CA ALA A 178 -30.02 -2.58 10.64
C ALA A 178 -29.08 -2.04 11.74
N PHE A 179 -28.09 -1.25 11.36
CA PHE A 179 -27.09 -0.71 12.30
C PHE A 179 -27.32 0.75 12.73
N LYS A 180 -28.31 1.44 12.14
CA LYS A 180 -28.67 2.82 12.49
C LYS A 180 -29.71 2.86 13.61
N GLU A 181 -29.35 2.25 14.73
CA GLU A 181 -30.13 2.34 15.96
C GLU A 181 -29.70 3.54 16.81
N GLU A 182 -30.57 4.02 17.68
CA GLU A 182 -30.18 5.02 18.67
C GLU A 182 -29.07 4.45 19.56
N PRO A 183 -27.92 5.13 19.68
CA PRO A 183 -26.82 4.60 20.46
C PRO A 183 -27.20 4.46 21.92
N CYS A 184 -27.05 3.28 22.47
CA CYS A 184 -27.20 3.07 23.89
C CYS A 184 -26.08 3.79 24.65
N MET A 185 -26.42 4.82 25.44
CA MET A 185 -25.45 5.67 26.14
C MET A 185 -25.30 5.33 27.63
N THR A 186 -26.23 4.57 28.21
CA THR A 186 -26.22 4.20 29.63
C THR A 186 -26.71 2.78 29.82
N ASP A 187 -26.07 2.04 30.70
CA ASP A 187 -26.45 0.67 31.11
C ASP A 187 -26.69 -0.30 29.96
N CYS A 188 -25.94 -0.14 28.88
CA CYS A 188 -26.08 -0.93 27.65
C CYS A 188 -25.78 -2.40 27.84
N LYS A 189 -25.00 -2.75 28.86
CA LYS A 189 -24.66 -4.13 29.23
C LYS A 189 -24.57 -4.23 30.76
N PRO A 190 -24.95 -5.38 31.34
CA PRO A 190 -24.87 -5.59 32.79
C PRO A 190 -23.43 -5.56 33.31
N SER A 191 -22.47 -5.92 32.48
CA SER A 191 -21.02 -5.80 32.75
C SER A 191 -20.25 -5.58 31.47
N VAL A 192 -19.09 -4.93 31.55
CA VAL A 192 -18.17 -4.72 30.45
C VAL A 192 -16.86 -5.43 30.79
N GLU A 193 -16.48 -6.39 29.97
CA GLU A 193 -15.22 -7.10 30.05
C GLU A 193 -14.36 -6.78 28.82
N THR A 194 -13.07 -6.56 29.05
CA THR A 194 -12.11 -6.43 27.95
C THR A 194 -11.74 -7.84 27.49
N THR A 195 -12.36 -8.33 26.43
CA THR A 195 -12.11 -9.68 25.90
C THR A 195 -10.86 -9.76 25.04
N MET A 196 -10.40 -8.63 24.48
CA MET A 196 -9.20 -8.56 23.63
C MET A 196 -8.57 -7.16 23.70
N ARG A 197 -7.25 -7.13 23.61
CA ARG A 197 -6.48 -5.89 23.45
C ARG A 197 -5.64 -5.98 22.19
N ALA A 198 -5.56 -4.92 21.42
CA ALA A 198 -4.78 -4.90 20.17
C ALA A 198 -3.30 -5.27 20.36
N ALA A 199 -2.73 -4.95 21.54
CA ALA A 199 -1.35 -5.31 21.90
C ALA A 199 -1.12 -6.81 22.13
N VAL A 200 -2.19 -7.59 22.26
CA VAL A 200 -2.18 -9.07 22.45
C VAL A 200 -2.80 -9.79 21.27
N LEU A 201 -3.23 -9.06 20.22
CA LEU A 201 -3.74 -9.67 19.01
C LEU A 201 -2.60 -10.33 18.25
N ASP A 202 -2.55 -11.64 18.34
CA ASP A 202 -1.59 -12.45 17.59
C ASP A 202 -2.19 -12.80 16.24
N VAL A 203 -1.68 -12.17 15.20
CA VAL A 203 -2.12 -12.40 13.81
C VAL A 203 -1.35 -13.56 13.14
N THR A 204 -0.33 -14.10 13.82
CA THR A 204 0.49 -15.23 13.36
C THR A 204 0.74 -16.22 14.50
N PRO A 205 -0.31 -16.85 15.08
CA PRO A 205 -0.18 -17.69 16.27
C PRO A 205 0.77 -18.88 16.06
N GLU A 206 0.88 -19.41 14.85
CA GLU A 206 1.79 -20.49 14.52
C GLU A 206 3.27 -20.04 14.61
N GLU A 207 3.59 -18.85 14.08
CA GLU A 207 4.94 -18.30 14.19
C GLU A 207 5.30 -17.92 15.64
N THR A 208 4.36 -17.37 16.37
CA THR A 208 4.53 -17.02 17.77
C THR A 208 4.77 -18.26 18.62
N ALA A 209 4.03 -19.33 18.40
CA ALA A 209 4.23 -20.61 19.04
C ALA A 209 5.59 -21.24 18.69
N ALA A 210 6.01 -21.18 17.43
CA ALA A 210 7.31 -21.67 16.99
C ALA A 210 8.47 -20.87 17.61
N LYS A 211 8.38 -19.55 17.68
CA LYS A 211 9.37 -18.68 18.35
C LYS A 211 9.42 -18.93 19.86
N ALA A 212 8.27 -19.16 20.50
CA ALA A 212 8.21 -19.48 21.92
C ALA A 212 8.83 -20.84 22.21
N ALA A 213 8.60 -21.85 21.37
CA ALA A 213 9.21 -23.18 21.48
C ALA A 213 10.73 -23.11 21.30
N ALA A 214 11.22 -22.40 20.29
CA ALA A 214 12.65 -22.21 20.04
C ALA A 214 13.35 -21.50 21.22
N LYS A 215 12.71 -20.48 21.79
CA LYS A 215 13.22 -19.77 22.97
C LYS A 215 13.23 -20.63 24.23
N ALA A 216 12.26 -21.53 24.38
CA ALA A 216 12.22 -22.50 25.51
C ALA A 216 13.32 -23.54 25.35
N GLU A 217 13.61 -24.00 24.16
CA GLU A 217 14.69 -24.92 23.83
C GLU A 217 16.07 -24.31 24.10
N GLU A 218 16.26 -23.03 23.70
CA GLU A 218 17.47 -22.26 23.97
C GLU A 218 17.66 -21.99 25.46
N ALA A 219 16.58 -21.76 26.24
CA ALA A 219 16.61 -21.58 27.65
C ALA A 219 16.93 -22.90 28.41
N GLN A 220 16.49 -24.05 27.92
CA GLN A 220 16.83 -25.37 28.45
C GLN A 220 18.27 -25.78 28.14
N ALA A 221 18.82 -25.32 27.01
CA ALA A 221 20.21 -25.52 26.65
C ALA A 221 21.18 -24.64 27.47
N ALA A 222 20.64 -23.61 28.14
CA ALA A 222 21.41 -22.65 28.98
C ALA A 222 21.38 -22.95 30.49
N GLU A 223 20.90 -24.13 30.95
CA GLU A 223 21.02 -24.53 32.34
C GLU A 223 22.51 -24.76 32.69
N PRO A 224 23.05 -24.10 33.70
CA PRO A 224 24.47 -24.22 34.02
C PRO A 224 24.77 -25.59 34.63
N THR A 225 25.59 -26.36 33.93
CA THR A 225 26.26 -27.55 34.52
C THR A 225 27.12 -27.11 35.70
N PRO A 226 27.15 -27.85 36.82
CA PRO A 226 27.91 -27.45 38.01
C PRO A 226 29.40 -27.30 37.72
N GLU A 227 29.94 -26.24 38.21
CA GLU A 227 31.33 -25.80 38.20
C GLU A 227 32.31 -26.93 38.51
N ALA A 228 33.20 -27.28 37.59
CA ALA A 228 34.42 -28.02 37.82
C ALA A 228 35.60 -27.17 37.31
N PRO A 229 36.81 -27.30 37.90
CA PRO A 229 37.74 -26.20 38.09
C PRO A 229 38.47 -25.78 36.80
N THR A 230 38.75 -24.49 36.75
CA THR A 230 39.62 -23.75 35.83
C THR A 230 40.73 -24.57 35.18
N ALA A 231 40.56 -24.80 33.87
CA ALA A 231 41.67 -25.08 32.99
C ALA A 231 41.61 -24.04 31.85
N GLU A 232 42.77 -23.49 31.60
CA GLU A 232 43.12 -22.49 30.61
C GLU A 232 42.48 -22.75 29.25
N ALA A 233 41.75 -21.77 28.72
CA ALA A 233 41.09 -21.86 27.40
C ALA A 233 42.13 -21.88 26.25
N PRO A 234 42.07 -22.87 25.36
CA PRO A 234 42.79 -22.77 24.09
C PRO A 234 42.11 -21.70 23.22
N ALA A 235 42.94 -20.81 22.67
CA ALA A 235 42.54 -19.81 21.71
C ALA A 235 41.74 -20.46 20.56
N VAL A 236 40.50 -20.02 20.37
CA VAL A 236 39.69 -20.39 19.18
C VAL A 236 40.36 -19.73 17.99
N GLU A 237 40.95 -20.57 17.15
CA GLU A 237 41.47 -20.21 15.86
C GLU A 237 40.26 -19.73 14.99
N VAL A 238 40.20 -18.41 14.79
CA VAL A 238 39.22 -17.81 13.88
C VAL A 238 39.60 -18.31 12.48
N ALA A 239 38.75 -19.16 11.90
CA ALA A 239 38.92 -19.59 10.53
C ALA A 239 39.03 -18.34 9.64
N GLU A 240 40.17 -18.21 8.99
CA GLU A 240 40.48 -17.14 8.06
C GLU A 240 39.44 -17.18 6.92
N VAL A 241 38.53 -16.21 6.91
CA VAL A 241 37.62 -16.00 5.76
C VAL A 241 38.51 -15.71 4.55
N PRO A 242 38.42 -16.47 3.46
CA PRO A 242 39.26 -16.26 2.29
C PRO A 242 39.11 -14.80 1.85
N ALA A 243 40.24 -14.11 1.66
CA ALA A 243 40.25 -12.72 1.22
C ALA A 243 39.44 -12.58 -0.07
N ALA A 244 38.37 -11.76 -0.02
CA ALA A 244 37.50 -11.56 -1.17
C ALA A 244 38.32 -10.98 -2.34
N ASP A 245 38.07 -11.47 -3.55
CA ASP A 245 38.75 -11.02 -4.77
C ASP A 245 38.61 -9.49 -4.93
N PRO A 246 39.72 -8.74 -5.00
CA PRO A 246 39.72 -7.29 -5.14
C PRO A 246 38.93 -6.81 -6.37
N ALA A 247 38.87 -7.61 -7.43
CA ALA A 247 38.08 -7.31 -8.63
C ALA A 247 36.58 -7.37 -8.37
N LEU A 248 36.10 -8.35 -7.57
CA LEU A 248 34.72 -8.46 -7.15
C LEU A 248 34.32 -7.34 -6.18
N ILE A 249 35.19 -6.96 -5.25
CA ILE A 249 34.96 -5.83 -4.35
C ILE A 249 34.76 -4.55 -5.16
N LYS A 250 35.63 -4.26 -6.11
CA LYS A 250 35.54 -3.07 -6.97
C LYS A 250 34.30 -3.07 -7.86
N ALA A 251 33.88 -4.24 -8.35
CA ALA A 251 32.63 -4.38 -9.09
C ALA A 251 31.40 -4.13 -8.19
N GLY A 252 31.41 -4.69 -6.98
CA GLY A 252 30.38 -4.44 -5.97
C GLY A 252 30.24 -2.98 -5.56
N GLU A 253 31.34 -2.29 -5.36
CA GLU A 253 31.33 -0.83 -5.07
C GLU A 253 30.70 -0.02 -6.21
N LYS A 254 30.96 -0.41 -7.46
CA LYS A 254 30.36 0.25 -8.62
C LYS A 254 28.83 0.06 -8.65
N VAL A 255 28.35 -1.12 -8.34
CA VAL A 255 26.90 -1.43 -8.24
C VAL A 255 26.29 -0.70 -7.05
N PHE A 256 26.96 -0.73 -5.90
CA PHE A 256 26.46 -0.11 -4.67
C PHE A 256 26.30 1.43 -4.77
N ARG A 257 26.97 2.09 -5.70
CA ARG A 257 26.79 3.55 -5.92
C ARG A 257 25.33 3.92 -6.17
N LYS A 258 24.55 3.04 -6.79
CA LYS A 258 23.09 3.24 -7.03
C LYS A 258 22.26 3.17 -5.77
N CYS A 259 22.76 2.48 -4.74
CA CYS A 259 22.06 2.25 -3.48
C CYS A 259 22.49 3.22 -2.36
N LYS A 260 23.61 3.93 -2.56
CA LYS A 260 24.28 4.76 -1.55
C LYS A 260 23.44 5.96 -1.08
N SER A 261 22.47 6.40 -1.88
CA SER A 261 21.54 7.47 -1.49
C SER A 261 20.68 7.09 -0.29
N CYS A 262 20.26 5.83 -0.23
CA CYS A 262 19.34 5.32 0.80
C CYS A 262 20.04 4.43 1.83
N HIS A 263 21.09 3.70 1.46
CA HIS A 263 21.74 2.69 2.28
C HIS A 263 23.21 3.01 2.59
N GLN A 264 23.70 2.45 3.68
CA GLN A 264 25.13 2.48 4.03
C GLN A 264 25.65 1.07 4.33
N ILE A 265 26.93 0.83 4.06
CA ILE A 265 27.70 -0.36 4.40
C ILE A 265 28.99 0.04 5.13
N GLY A 266 29.55 -0.90 5.91
CA GLY A 266 30.80 -0.73 6.62
C GLY A 266 30.63 -0.52 8.12
N ALA A 267 31.73 -0.57 8.88
CA ALA A 267 31.74 -0.56 10.33
C ALA A 267 31.14 0.71 10.98
N LYS A 268 31.08 1.82 10.28
CA LYS A 268 30.48 3.09 10.74
C LYS A 268 29.14 3.41 10.09
N ALA A 269 28.54 2.44 9.37
CA ALA A 269 27.27 2.62 8.70
C ALA A 269 26.13 2.86 9.69
N LYS A 270 25.23 3.78 9.35
CA LYS A 270 24.03 4.12 10.12
C LYS A 270 22.80 4.02 9.20
N ASN A 271 21.65 3.72 9.77
CA ASN A 271 20.39 3.78 9.04
C ASN A 271 20.17 5.21 8.51
N ARG A 272 19.78 5.29 7.24
CA ARG A 272 19.35 6.53 6.57
C ARG A 272 17.86 6.38 6.19
N VAL A 273 17.51 6.71 4.96
CA VAL A 273 16.18 6.43 4.40
C VAL A 273 15.93 4.92 4.31
N GLY A 274 17.00 4.14 4.07
CA GLY A 274 16.99 2.68 4.11
C GLY A 274 17.89 2.12 5.24
N PRO A 275 17.71 0.84 5.60
CA PRO A 275 18.51 0.18 6.63
C PRO A 275 19.98 0.02 6.21
N VAL A 276 20.86 -0.19 7.22
CA VAL A 276 22.25 -0.61 6.99
C VAL A 276 22.25 -2.01 6.35
N LEU A 277 23.10 -2.20 5.33
CA LEU A 277 23.20 -3.48 4.59
C LEU A 277 24.36 -4.36 5.06
N ASN A 278 24.86 -4.18 6.29
CA ASN A 278 25.89 -5.05 6.85
C ASN A 278 25.30 -6.44 7.19
N GLY A 279 26.04 -7.50 6.84
CA GLY A 279 25.65 -8.88 7.17
C GLY A 279 24.45 -9.42 6.38
N ILE A 280 24.07 -8.79 5.28
CA ILE A 280 23.12 -9.34 4.33
C ILE A 280 23.93 -10.21 3.35
N VAL A 281 23.92 -11.51 3.57
CA VAL A 281 24.49 -12.53 2.69
C VAL A 281 23.42 -13.56 2.40
#